data_48adbade0b3564dde90cdfdf4503890d
#
_entry.id   48adbade0b3564dde90cdfdf4503890d
#
_cell.length_a   1.000
_cell.length_b   1.000
_cell.length_c   1.000
_cell.angle_alpha   90.00
_cell.angle_beta   90.00
_cell.angle_gamma   90.00
#
_symmetry.space_group_name_H-M   'P 1'
#
loop_
_entity.id
_entity.type
_entity.pdbx_description
1 polymer ?
#
loop_
_entity_poly.entity_id
_entity_poly.type
_entity_poly.pdbx_seq_one_letter_code
_entity_poly.pdbx_strand_id
1 'polypeptide(L)'
;MERSFYYRVASYSLITILSVMVLIPSLADWSNKTDRLPDWYKKAFSRKISLGLDLQGGLHLVYEVQVDKAVSDKADRLAAQIEEKLARDKKVKGARVIREGDGAEARLRVNFPNKSDSKKLDGNFEREFAKYLTRDTQNEQTGETVYKMDADYIDELRSYAVSQGVETIKNRVDKLGVSEPVVQRKQNDIIVELAGLSQADFERVKSLIGKTAQLEFKMADDGSEYMQKLSAHAESKKSQYVGLDVGFDAWQQKDNSQQHTDVYLKAKDKLVLERFRKE
;
A
#
# COMPACT_ATOMS: atom_id res chain seq x y z
N MET A 1 52.15 23.94 -42.15
CA MET A 1 51.23 23.42 -41.09
C MET A 1 50.04 22.79 -41.78
N GLU A 2 49.79 21.52 -41.49
CA GLU A 2 48.85 20.69 -42.26
C GLU A 2 47.42 21.14 -42.02
N ARG A 3 46.62 21.16 -43.09
CA ARG A 3 45.15 21.46 -43.03
C ARG A 3 44.45 20.58 -41.96
N SER A 4 44.93 19.38 -41.71
CA SER A 4 44.40 18.47 -40.69
C SER A 4 44.51 19.01 -39.26
N PHE A 5 45.52 19.82 -38.95
CA PHE A 5 45.69 20.45 -37.64
C PHE A 5 44.57 21.47 -37.36
N TYR A 6 44.27 22.32 -38.31
CA TYR A 6 43.21 23.34 -38.17
C TYR A 6 41.83 22.70 -38.04
N TYR A 7 41.55 21.63 -38.78
CA TYR A 7 40.30 20.89 -38.62
C TYR A 7 40.16 20.24 -37.25
N ARG A 8 41.21 19.68 -36.70
CA ARG A 8 41.22 19.12 -35.33
C ARG A 8 40.99 20.19 -34.28
N VAL A 9 41.69 21.32 -34.38
CA VAL A 9 41.50 22.43 -33.44
C VAL A 9 40.08 23.00 -33.54
N ALA A 10 39.57 23.19 -34.74
CA ALA A 10 38.20 23.66 -34.95
C ALA A 10 37.15 22.69 -34.37
N SER A 11 37.32 21.38 -34.57
CA SER A 11 36.41 20.38 -34.03
C SER A 11 36.42 20.34 -32.50
N TYR A 12 37.61 20.37 -31.88
CA TYR A 12 37.71 20.40 -30.41
C TYR A 12 37.10 21.69 -29.82
N SER A 13 37.37 22.85 -30.45
CA SER A 13 36.80 24.13 -30.05
C SER A 13 35.27 24.10 -30.15
N LEU A 14 34.72 23.53 -31.23
CA LEU A 14 33.28 23.41 -31.43
C LEU A 14 32.66 22.52 -30.34
N ILE A 15 33.26 21.37 -30.05
CA ILE A 15 32.78 20.45 -29.00
C ILE A 15 32.81 21.12 -27.63
N THR A 16 33.92 21.87 -27.34
CA THR A 16 34.03 22.58 -26.07
C THR A 16 32.97 23.66 -25.91
N ILE A 17 32.73 24.46 -26.96
CA ILE A 17 31.67 25.49 -26.95
C ILE A 17 30.29 24.85 -26.74
N LEU A 18 30.03 23.77 -27.45
CA LEU A 18 28.74 23.05 -27.35
C LEU A 18 28.53 22.45 -25.96
N SER A 19 29.60 21.89 -25.36
CA SER A 19 29.56 21.37 -23.98
C SER A 19 29.29 22.48 -22.96
N VAL A 20 29.94 23.63 -23.09
CA VAL A 20 29.73 24.80 -22.24
C VAL A 20 28.29 25.29 -22.38
N MET A 21 27.76 25.36 -23.60
CA MET A 21 26.35 25.74 -23.82
C MET A 21 25.37 24.83 -23.12
N VAL A 22 25.60 23.52 -23.11
CA VAL A 22 24.74 22.55 -22.39
C VAL A 22 24.80 22.72 -20.87
N LEU A 23 25.94 23.19 -20.34
CA LEU A 23 26.14 23.38 -18.89
C LEU A 23 25.55 24.70 -18.36
N ILE A 24 25.40 25.73 -19.18
CA ILE A 24 24.92 27.06 -18.76
C ILE A 24 23.57 27.00 -18.06
N PRO A 25 22.52 26.22 -18.49
CA PRO A 25 21.24 26.15 -17.80
C PRO A 25 21.38 25.62 -16.37
N SER A 26 22.27 24.63 -16.17
CA SER A 26 22.52 24.06 -14.85
C SER A 26 23.21 25.04 -13.91
N LEU A 27 24.19 25.79 -14.41
CA LEU A 27 24.89 26.84 -13.66
C LEU A 27 23.97 28.03 -13.36
N ALA A 28 23.11 28.40 -14.30
CA ALA A 28 22.11 29.47 -14.10
C ALA A 28 21.07 29.10 -13.06
N ASP A 29 20.67 27.85 -13.02
CA ASP A 29 19.74 27.32 -12.00
C ASP A 29 20.36 27.38 -10.61
N TRP A 30 21.57 26.88 -10.46
CA TRP A 30 22.33 26.91 -9.21
C TRP A 30 22.58 28.35 -8.70
N SER A 31 22.75 29.31 -9.60
CA SER A 31 22.94 30.74 -9.24
C SER A 31 21.64 31.54 -9.13
N ASN A 32 20.46 30.90 -9.22
CA ASN A 32 19.13 31.53 -9.22
C ASN A 32 18.95 32.63 -10.28
N LYS A 33 19.63 32.47 -11.45
CA LYS A 33 19.62 33.45 -12.55
C LYS A 33 19.01 32.91 -13.84
N THR A 34 18.19 31.86 -13.75
CA THR A 34 17.51 31.26 -14.90
C THR A 34 16.64 32.25 -15.70
N ASP A 35 16.10 33.30 -15.03
CA ASP A 35 15.27 34.30 -15.67
C ASP A 35 16.04 35.20 -16.66
N ARG A 36 17.34 35.25 -16.54
CA ARG A 36 18.22 36.03 -17.47
C ARG A 36 18.49 35.33 -18.78
N LEU A 37 18.16 34.05 -18.91
CA LEU A 37 18.37 33.29 -20.16
C LEU A 37 17.24 33.53 -21.14
N PRO A 38 17.54 33.74 -22.45
CA PRO A 38 16.52 33.87 -23.50
C PRO A 38 15.62 32.63 -23.59
N ASP A 39 14.35 32.80 -23.93
CA ASP A 39 13.38 31.70 -23.98
C ASP A 39 13.72 30.63 -25.05
N TRP A 40 14.28 31.03 -26.17
CA TRP A 40 14.74 30.07 -27.17
C TRP A 40 15.83 29.16 -26.65
N TYR A 41 16.72 29.71 -25.79
CA TYR A 41 17.80 28.94 -25.19
C TYR A 41 17.28 27.94 -24.13
N LYS A 42 16.34 28.38 -23.30
CA LYS A 42 15.67 27.51 -22.32
C LYS A 42 14.94 26.34 -23.00
N LYS A 43 14.33 26.58 -24.17
CA LYS A 43 13.68 25.53 -24.97
C LYS A 43 14.67 24.58 -25.63
N ALA A 44 15.78 25.08 -26.14
CA ALA A 44 16.82 24.27 -26.82
C ALA A 44 17.61 23.39 -25.83
N PHE A 45 17.90 23.93 -24.63
CA PHE A 45 18.67 23.28 -23.58
C PHE A 45 17.84 23.12 -22.30
N SER A 46 16.77 22.37 -22.41
CA SER A 46 15.82 22.16 -21.31
C SER A 46 16.33 21.18 -20.24
N ARG A 47 17.29 20.32 -20.58
CA ARG A 47 17.86 19.35 -19.65
C ARG A 47 18.87 20.04 -18.75
N LYS A 48 18.62 19.97 -17.44
CA LYS A 48 19.53 20.46 -16.39
C LYS A 48 20.20 19.27 -15.73
N ILE A 49 21.40 19.46 -15.22
CA ILE A 49 22.07 18.50 -14.35
C ILE A 49 21.46 18.67 -12.97
N SER A 50 20.73 17.67 -12.49
CA SER A 50 20.27 17.64 -11.11
C SER A 50 21.44 17.24 -10.20
N LEU A 51 21.67 18.04 -9.16
CA LEU A 51 22.63 17.70 -8.12
C LEU A 51 22.00 16.66 -7.19
N GLY A 52 22.78 15.66 -6.80
CA GLY A 52 22.31 14.63 -5.87
C GLY A 52 22.03 15.17 -4.46
N LEU A 53 21.47 14.30 -3.63
CA LEU A 53 21.08 14.57 -2.25
C LEU A 53 22.19 15.23 -1.42
N ASP A 54 23.43 14.79 -1.61
CA ASP A 54 24.60 15.27 -0.88
C ASP A 54 24.96 16.74 -1.16
N LEU A 55 24.58 17.26 -2.33
CA LEU A 55 24.93 18.62 -2.77
C LEU A 55 23.75 19.60 -2.65
N GLN A 56 22.54 19.14 -2.84
CA GLN A 56 21.33 19.97 -2.71
C GLN A 56 20.69 19.89 -1.33
N GLY A 57 21.10 18.91 -0.51
CA GLY A 57 20.34 18.51 0.67
C GLY A 57 19.05 17.80 0.28
N GLY A 58 18.38 17.22 1.22
CA GLY A 58 17.12 16.50 0.96
C GLY A 58 16.80 15.49 2.03
N LEU A 59 15.87 14.60 1.71
CA LEU A 59 15.33 13.61 2.60
C LEU A 59 15.78 12.21 2.17
N HIS A 60 16.39 11.47 3.10
CA HIS A 60 16.69 10.06 2.96
C HIS A 60 15.84 9.29 4.00
N LEU A 61 14.94 8.46 3.51
CA LEU A 61 14.04 7.66 4.35
C LEU A 61 14.24 6.18 4.05
N VAL A 62 14.16 5.38 5.11
CA VAL A 62 14.14 3.92 5.00
C VAL A 62 12.82 3.46 5.60
N TYR A 63 12.01 2.78 4.80
CA TYR A 63 10.76 2.17 5.23
C TYR A 63 10.91 0.66 5.28
N GLU A 64 10.72 0.10 6.45
CA GLU A 64 10.62 -1.34 6.64
C GLU A 64 9.23 -1.82 6.21
N VAL A 65 9.19 -2.83 5.34
CA VAL A 65 7.93 -3.47 4.96
C VAL A 65 7.61 -4.59 5.94
N GLN A 66 6.43 -4.54 6.56
CA GLN A 66 5.96 -5.57 7.49
C GLN A 66 5.55 -6.83 6.72
N VAL A 67 6.55 -7.53 6.17
CA VAL A 67 6.34 -8.70 5.31
C VAL A 67 5.69 -9.86 6.07
N ASP A 68 6.01 -10.05 7.34
CA ASP A 68 5.41 -11.11 8.17
C ASP A 68 3.93 -10.86 8.43
N LYS A 69 3.53 -9.59 8.57
CA LYS A 69 2.12 -9.22 8.62
C LYS A 69 1.39 -9.56 7.32
N ALA A 70 2.00 -9.31 6.17
CA ALA A 70 1.42 -9.66 4.87
C ALA A 70 1.20 -11.18 4.73
N VAL A 71 2.13 -11.99 5.24
CA VAL A 71 2.01 -13.46 5.29
C VAL A 71 0.87 -13.87 6.22
N SER A 72 0.81 -13.30 7.44
CA SER A 72 -0.26 -13.57 8.41
C SER A 72 -1.64 -13.21 7.86
N ASP A 73 -1.79 -12.03 7.26
CA ASP A 73 -3.05 -11.57 6.63
C ASP A 73 -3.46 -12.48 5.46
N LYS A 74 -2.49 -13.06 4.74
CA LYS A 74 -2.78 -14.04 3.69
C LYS A 74 -3.21 -15.38 4.25
N ALA A 75 -2.58 -15.83 5.34
CA ALA A 75 -2.97 -17.05 6.04
C ALA A 75 -4.41 -16.95 6.58
N ASP A 76 -4.79 -15.80 7.17
CA ASP A 76 -6.17 -15.55 7.63
C ASP A 76 -7.19 -15.60 6.48
N ARG A 77 -6.83 -15.03 5.32
CA ARG A 77 -7.68 -15.14 4.13
C ARG A 77 -7.81 -16.56 3.61
N LEU A 78 -6.73 -17.34 3.62
CA LEU A 78 -6.78 -18.75 3.25
C LEU A 78 -7.62 -19.56 4.25
N ALA A 79 -7.53 -19.26 5.56
CA ALA A 79 -8.38 -19.87 6.57
C ALA A 79 -9.86 -19.65 6.26
N ALA A 80 -10.27 -18.42 5.98
CA ALA A 80 -11.64 -18.09 5.63
C ALA A 80 -12.10 -18.78 4.33
N GLN A 81 -11.23 -18.85 3.31
CA GLN A 81 -11.52 -19.56 2.05
C GLN A 81 -11.73 -21.06 2.27
N ILE A 82 -10.92 -21.67 3.12
CA ILE A 82 -11.05 -23.09 3.47
C ILE A 82 -12.36 -23.34 4.20
N GLU A 83 -12.72 -22.50 5.18
CA GLU A 83 -14.00 -22.60 5.90
C GLU A 83 -15.19 -22.50 4.95
N GLU A 84 -15.20 -21.48 4.08
CA GLU A 84 -16.26 -21.29 3.08
C GLU A 84 -16.37 -22.49 2.16
N LYS A 85 -15.26 -23.00 1.66
CA LYS A 85 -15.24 -24.17 0.76
C LYS A 85 -15.72 -25.43 1.44
N LEU A 86 -15.31 -25.68 2.67
CA LEU A 86 -15.79 -26.83 3.46
C LEU A 86 -17.31 -26.74 3.67
N ALA A 87 -17.82 -25.54 3.96
CA ALA A 87 -19.25 -25.34 4.16
C ALA A 87 -20.07 -25.53 2.86
N ARG A 88 -19.58 -24.93 1.75
CA ARG A 88 -20.31 -24.90 0.48
C ARG A 88 -20.19 -26.21 -0.30
N ASP A 89 -18.96 -26.65 -0.57
CA ASP A 89 -18.69 -27.74 -1.50
C ASP A 89 -18.72 -29.11 -0.81
N LYS A 90 -18.22 -29.19 0.42
CA LYS A 90 -18.13 -30.43 1.19
C LYS A 90 -19.29 -30.61 2.18
N LYS A 91 -20.18 -29.63 2.29
CA LYS A 91 -21.35 -29.61 3.20
C LYS A 91 -20.99 -29.86 4.67
N VAL A 92 -19.81 -29.42 5.09
CA VAL A 92 -19.33 -29.47 6.48
C VAL A 92 -19.70 -28.15 7.16
N LYS A 93 -20.80 -28.13 7.88
CA LYS A 93 -21.18 -26.96 8.66
C LYS A 93 -20.44 -26.94 9.99
N GLY A 94 -19.88 -25.78 10.36
CA GLY A 94 -19.21 -25.59 11.65
C GLY A 94 -17.74 -26.04 11.70
N ALA A 95 -17.12 -26.36 10.57
CA ALA A 95 -15.66 -26.45 10.51
C ALA A 95 -15.06 -25.06 10.81
N ARG A 96 -14.00 -25.03 11.61
CA ARG A 96 -13.25 -23.82 11.93
C ARG A 96 -11.80 -23.97 11.57
N VAL A 97 -11.25 -22.94 10.94
CA VAL A 97 -9.85 -22.87 10.60
C VAL A 97 -9.22 -21.72 11.37
N ILE A 98 -8.28 -22.06 12.22
CA ILE A 98 -7.63 -21.10 13.12
C ILE A 98 -6.16 -20.98 12.69
N ARG A 99 -5.69 -19.76 12.53
CA ARG A 99 -4.26 -19.50 12.35
C ARG A 99 -3.54 -19.56 13.68
N GLU A 100 -2.42 -20.26 13.69
CA GLU A 100 -1.47 -20.33 14.79
C GLU A 100 -0.12 -19.81 14.31
N GLY A 101 0.54 -18.99 15.11
CA GLY A 101 1.80 -18.35 14.76
C GLY A 101 1.63 -17.19 13.76
N ASP A 102 2.72 -16.50 13.50
CA ASP A 102 2.78 -15.33 12.64
C ASP A 102 3.89 -15.46 11.59
N GLY A 103 3.73 -14.71 10.48
CA GLY A 103 4.73 -14.69 9.43
C GLY A 103 5.01 -16.05 8.82
N ALA A 104 6.27 -16.42 8.73
CA ALA A 104 6.72 -17.71 8.16
C ALA A 104 6.29 -18.93 8.97
N GLU A 105 6.01 -18.77 10.27
CA GLU A 105 5.58 -19.85 11.16
C GLU A 105 4.06 -20.03 11.18
N ALA A 106 3.32 -19.24 10.40
CA ALA A 106 1.88 -19.33 10.35
C ALA A 106 1.43 -20.71 9.89
N ARG A 107 0.57 -21.33 10.69
CA ARG A 107 -0.06 -22.62 10.45
C ARG A 107 -1.56 -22.47 10.51
N LEU A 108 -2.27 -23.25 9.71
CA LEU A 108 -3.72 -23.29 9.70
C LEU A 108 -4.19 -24.61 10.29
N ARG A 109 -4.82 -24.53 11.45
CA ARG A 109 -5.42 -25.68 12.11
C ARG A 109 -6.90 -25.77 11.72
N VAL A 110 -7.26 -26.88 11.10
CA VAL A 110 -8.64 -27.18 10.71
C VAL A 110 -9.27 -28.08 11.76
N ASN A 111 -10.31 -27.57 12.42
CA ASN A 111 -11.09 -28.27 13.43
C ASN A 111 -12.45 -28.64 12.87
N PHE A 112 -12.84 -29.90 12.99
CA PHE A 112 -14.12 -30.42 12.54
C PHE A 112 -15.07 -30.71 13.70
N PRO A 113 -16.38 -30.41 13.56
CA PRO A 113 -17.37 -30.84 14.55
C PRO A 113 -17.44 -32.37 14.68
N ASN A 114 -17.31 -33.08 13.55
CA ASN A 114 -17.29 -34.53 13.51
C ASN A 114 -15.93 -34.99 12.98
N LYS A 115 -15.27 -35.90 13.69
CA LYS A 115 -13.98 -36.47 13.30
C LYS A 115 -13.95 -37.06 11.88
N SER A 116 -15.05 -37.70 11.48
CA SER A 116 -15.18 -38.31 10.14
C SER A 116 -15.12 -37.29 8.98
N ASP A 117 -15.38 -36.02 9.26
CA ASP A 117 -15.36 -34.95 8.24
C ASP A 117 -13.93 -34.58 7.81
N SER A 118 -12.92 -34.95 8.60
CA SER A 118 -11.51 -34.76 8.22
C SER A 118 -11.15 -35.51 6.92
N LYS A 119 -11.84 -36.61 6.59
CA LYS A 119 -11.67 -37.33 5.33
C LYS A 119 -12.13 -36.55 4.10
N LYS A 120 -12.89 -35.47 4.29
CA LYS A 120 -13.34 -34.57 3.22
C LYS A 120 -12.23 -33.62 2.73
N LEU A 121 -11.11 -33.55 3.47
CA LEU A 121 -9.86 -32.95 3.01
C LEU A 121 -9.16 -33.95 2.05
N ASP A 122 -9.82 -34.27 0.95
CA ASP A 122 -9.35 -35.21 -0.05
C ASP A 122 -8.26 -34.60 -0.96
N GLY A 123 -7.62 -35.44 -1.78
CA GLY A 123 -6.57 -34.98 -2.69
C GLY A 123 -7.04 -33.95 -3.73
N ASN A 124 -8.34 -33.84 -4.02
CA ASN A 124 -8.86 -32.77 -4.89
C ASN A 124 -8.90 -31.45 -4.14
N PHE A 125 -9.33 -31.45 -2.88
CA PHE A 125 -9.30 -30.28 -2.02
C PHE A 125 -7.85 -29.79 -1.83
N GLU A 126 -6.94 -30.69 -1.54
CA GLU A 126 -5.53 -30.33 -1.32
C GLU A 126 -4.85 -29.76 -2.56
N ARG A 127 -5.12 -30.34 -3.75
CA ARG A 127 -4.54 -29.83 -5.00
C ARG A 127 -4.89 -28.37 -5.28
N GLU A 128 -6.05 -27.92 -4.84
CA GLU A 128 -6.45 -26.51 -5.02
C GLU A 128 -5.64 -25.56 -4.15
N PHE A 129 -5.25 -26.01 -2.97
CA PHE A 129 -4.45 -25.19 -2.05
C PHE A 129 -2.96 -25.54 -2.08
N ALA A 130 -2.53 -26.51 -2.90
CA ALA A 130 -1.16 -27.02 -2.95
C ALA A 130 -0.09 -25.96 -3.24
N LYS A 131 -0.46 -24.88 -3.97
CA LYS A 131 0.44 -23.75 -4.20
C LYS A 131 0.71 -22.95 -2.91
N TYR A 132 -0.21 -22.96 -1.95
CA TYR A 132 -0.20 -22.06 -0.80
C TYR A 132 0.12 -22.79 0.49
N LEU A 133 -0.30 -24.04 0.60
CA LEU A 133 -0.32 -24.82 1.83
C LEU A 133 0.21 -26.22 1.61
N THR A 134 1.01 -26.69 2.57
CA THR A 134 1.46 -28.06 2.65
C THR A 134 0.92 -28.68 3.94
N ARG A 135 0.38 -29.89 3.87
CA ARG A 135 -0.09 -30.60 5.08
C ARG A 135 1.11 -30.89 5.97
N ASP A 136 1.05 -30.44 7.22
CA ASP A 136 2.09 -30.65 8.23
C ASP A 136 1.76 -31.89 9.08
N THR A 137 0.58 -31.90 9.72
CA THR A 137 0.15 -33.01 10.57
C THR A 137 -1.33 -33.29 10.39
N GLN A 138 -1.69 -34.57 10.55
CA GLN A 138 -3.09 -35.02 10.63
C GLN A 138 -3.21 -35.98 11.81
N ASN A 139 -4.12 -35.66 12.71
CA ASN A 139 -4.44 -36.53 13.84
C ASN A 139 -5.77 -37.24 13.59
N GLU A 140 -5.70 -38.54 13.28
CA GLU A 140 -6.91 -39.34 13.02
C GLU A 140 -7.79 -39.52 14.24
N GLN A 141 -7.21 -39.44 15.46
CA GLN A 141 -7.96 -39.63 16.71
C GLN A 141 -8.81 -38.41 17.04
N THR A 142 -8.31 -37.19 16.77
CA THR A 142 -9.05 -35.93 17.01
C THR A 142 -9.76 -35.41 15.77
N GLY A 143 -9.38 -35.86 14.57
CA GLY A 143 -9.86 -35.36 13.30
C GLY A 143 -9.22 -34.01 12.92
N GLU A 144 -8.22 -33.58 13.65
CA GLU A 144 -7.52 -32.31 13.46
C GLU A 144 -6.52 -32.42 12.33
N THR A 145 -6.48 -31.40 11.47
CA THR A 145 -5.48 -31.32 10.39
C THR A 145 -4.82 -29.95 10.44
N VAL A 146 -3.48 -29.97 10.38
CA VAL A 146 -2.68 -28.74 10.40
C VAL A 146 -1.96 -28.61 9.05
N TYR A 147 -2.11 -27.44 8.46
CA TYR A 147 -1.39 -27.03 7.27
C TYR A 147 -0.39 -25.95 7.62
N LYS A 148 0.79 -25.99 7.02
CA LYS A 148 1.78 -24.91 7.05
C LYS A 148 1.74 -24.16 5.72
N MET A 149 2.08 -22.89 5.76
CA MET A 149 2.31 -22.12 4.55
C MET A 149 3.49 -22.69 3.77
N ASP A 150 3.36 -22.78 2.45
CA ASP A 150 4.45 -23.21 1.59
C ASP A 150 5.58 -22.18 1.59
N ALA A 151 6.84 -22.64 1.70
CA ALA A 151 8.00 -21.78 1.85
C ALA A 151 8.25 -20.91 0.59
N ASP A 152 8.14 -21.52 -0.60
CA ASP A 152 8.35 -20.81 -1.87
C ASP A 152 7.26 -19.73 -2.05
N TYR A 153 6.04 -20.06 -1.62
CA TYR A 153 4.93 -19.10 -1.66
C TYR A 153 5.12 -17.95 -0.65
N ILE A 154 5.65 -18.21 0.53
CA ILE A 154 6.00 -17.17 1.51
C ILE A 154 7.00 -16.20 0.90
N ASP A 155 8.04 -16.71 0.24
CA ASP A 155 9.07 -15.88 -0.38
C ASP A 155 8.52 -15.09 -1.59
N GLU A 156 7.64 -15.70 -2.39
CA GLU A 156 6.90 -15.00 -3.45
C GLU A 156 6.06 -13.85 -2.86
N LEU A 157 5.34 -14.09 -1.78
CA LEU A 157 4.48 -13.11 -1.12
C LEU A 157 5.26 -11.96 -0.51
N ARG A 158 6.40 -12.26 0.14
CA ARG A 158 7.32 -11.24 0.68
C ARG A 158 7.85 -10.35 -0.43
N SER A 159 8.35 -10.96 -1.50
CA SER A 159 8.86 -10.22 -2.65
C SER A 159 7.78 -9.34 -3.28
N TYR A 160 6.58 -9.86 -3.42
CA TYR A 160 5.42 -9.12 -3.93
C TYR A 160 5.06 -7.94 -3.02
N ALA A 161 4.99 -8.14 -1.70
CA ALA A 161 4.65 -7.10 -0.74
C ALA A 161 5.64 -5.91 -0.81
N VAL A 162 6.94 -6.19 -0.88
CA VAL A 162 7.97 -5.14 -1.02
C VAL A 162 7.83 -4.42 -2.35
N SER A 163 7.66 -5.15 -3.45
CA SER A 163 7.50 -4.56 -4.79
C SER A 163 6.26 -3.67 -4.87
N GLN A 164 5.15 -4.10 -4.30
CA GLN A 164 3.92 -3.32 -4.20
C GLN A 164 4.11 -2.07 -3.33
N GLY A 165 4.91 -2.18 -2.27
CA GLY A 165 5.29 -1.04 -1.42
C GLY A 165 6.10 0.00 -2.21
N VAL A 166 7.11 -0.42 -2.98
CA VAL A 166 7.91 0.45 -3.85
C VAL A 166 7.01 1.20 -4.83
N GLU A 167 6.12 0.49 -5.53
CA GLU A 167 5.21 1.10 -6.51
C GLU A 167 4.26 2.10 -5.84
N THR A 168 3.71 1.74 -4.67
CA THR A 168 2.83 2.62 -3.90
C THR A 168 3.52 3.90 -3.48
N ILE A 169 4.75 3.79 -2.94
CA ILE A 169 5.56 4.93 -2.52
C ILE A 169 5.92 5.79 -3.74
N LYS A 170 6.38 5.18 -4.82
CA LYS A 170 6.70 5.88 -6.06
C LYS A 170 5.53 6.70 -6.58
N ASN A 171 4.34 6.10 -6.69
CA ASN A 171 3.13 6.78 -7.13
C ASN A 171 2.72 7.95 -6.21
N ARG A 172 3.01 7.86 -4.90
CA ARG A 172 2.74 8.96 -3.95
C ARG A 172 3.74 10.09 -4.10
N VAL A 173 5.00 9.75 -4.26
CA VAL A 173 6.10 10.73 -4.41
C VAL A 173 5.97 11.47 -5.75
N ASP A 174 5.63 10.78 -6.83
CA ASP A 174 5.41 11.38 -8.14
C ASP A 174 4.27 12.42 -8.10
N LYS A 175 3.21 12.14 -7.33
CA LYS A 175 2.09 13.10 -7.13
C LYS A 175 2.48 14.34 -6.31
N LEU A 176 3.58 14.31 -5.58
CA LEU A 176 4.09 15.46 -4.84
C LEU A 176 4.85 16.45 -5.72
N GLY A 177 5.15 16.08 -6.97
CA GLY A 177 5.89 16.94 -7.91
C GLY A 177 7.36 17.13 -7.54
N VAL A 178 7.94 16.22 -6.75
CA VAL A 178 9.38 16.25 -6.42
C VAL A 178 10.19 15.87 -7.65
N SER A 179 11.23 16.64 -7.91
CA SER A 179 12.13 16.38 -9.04
C SER A 179 12.98 15.14 -8.79
N GLU A 180 12.98 14.21 -9.73
CA GLU A 180 13.83 13.01 -9.77
C GLU A 180 13.91 12.21 -8.44
N PRO A 181 12.77 11.74 -7.91
CA PRO A 181 12.78 10.93 -6.69
C PRO A 181 13.44 9.57 -6.95
N VAL A 182 14.29 9.13 -6.02
CA VAL A 182 14.87 7.78 -6.06
C VAL A 182 14.08 6.91 -5.08
N VAL A 183 13.39 5.89 -5.60
CA VAL A 183 12.68 4.90 -4.80
C VAL A 183 13.15 3.53 -5.21
N GLN A 184 13.82 2.83 -4.31
CA GLN A 184 14.42 1.53 -4.61
C GLN A 184 14.27 0.53 -3.47
N ARG A 185 14.23 -0.74 -3.83
CA ARG A 185 14.17 -1.85 -2.90
C ARG A 185 15.57 -2.18 -2.39
N LYS A 186 15.69 -2.41 -1.06
CA LYS A 186 16.87 -2.99 -0.43
C LYS A 186 16.44 -4.11 0.52
N GLN A 187 16.50 -5.34 0.05
CA GLN A 187 15.97 -6.52 0.76
C GLN A 187 14.47 -6.36 1.09
N ASN A 188 14.13 -6.23 2.38
CA ASN A 188 12.77 -6.00 2.86
C ASN A 188 12.44 -4.51 3.07
N ASP A 189 13.43 -3.63 2.85
CA ASP A 189 13.28 -2.20 3.04
C ASP A 189 13.07 -1.48 1.71
N ILE A 190 12.50 -0.30 1.80
CA ILE A 190 12.34 0.64 0.69
C ILE A 190 13.10 1.90 1.04
N ILE A 191 14.11 2.23 0.24
CA ILE A 191 14.86 3.47 0.35
C ILE A 191 14.17 4.51 -0.53
N VAL A 192 13.92 5.68 0.05
CA VAL A 192 13.34 6.84 -0.62
C VAL A 192 14.26 8.02 -0.43
N GLU A 193 14.77 8.55 -1.54
CA GLU A 193 15.65 9.71 -1.57
C GLU A 193 14.99 10.82 -2.38
N LEU A 194 14.86 11.98 -1.76
CA LEU A 194 14.20 13.16 -2.32
C LEU A 194 15.12 14.36 -2.17
N ALA A 195 15.69 14.82 -3.27
CA ALA A 195 16.58 15.98 -3.28
C ALA A 195 15.81 17.30 -3.34
N GLY A 196 16.39 18.37 -2.80
CA GLY A 196 15.91 19.74 -2.96
C GLY A 196 14.61 20.08 -2.21
N LEU A 197 14.24 19.29 -1.20
CA LEU A 197 13.06 19.56 -0.38
C LEU A 197 13.37 20.58 0.74
N SER A 198 12.42 21.46 1.02
CA SER A 198 12.46 22.33 2.21
C SER A 198 12.14 21.57 3.48
N GLN A 199 12.57 22.11 4.64
CA GLN A 199 12.26 21.53 5.94
C GLN A 199 10.73 21.38 6.18
N ALA A 200 9.94 22.30 5.68
CA ALA A 200 8.48 22.25 5.81
C ALA A 200 7.86 21.11 4.98
N ASP A 201 8.45 20.80 3.83
CA ASP A 201 7.97 19.72 2.97
C ASP A 201 8.31 18.33 3.52
N PHE A 202 9.36 18.21 4.36
CA PHE A 202 9.76 16.93 4.96
C PHE A 202 8.64 16.27 5.75
N GLU A 203 8.02 17.00 6.66
CA GLU A 203 6.94 16.46 7.50
C GLU A 203 5.70 16.11 6.67
N ARG A 204 5.39 16.91 5.65
CA ARG A 204 4.31 16.64 4.73
C ARG A 204 4.55 15.35 3.94
N VAL A 205 5.73 15.21 3.36
CA VAL A 205 6.15 14.02 2.57
C VAL A 205 6.15 12.78 3.45
N LYS A 206 6.78 12.83 4.62
CA LYS A 206 6.82 11.74 5.60
C LYS A 206 5.42 11.29 6.00
N SER A 207 4.53 12.24 6.29
CA SER A 207 3.13 11.95 6.62
C SER A 207 2.36 11.30 5.47
N LEU A 208 2.57 11.75 4.23
CA LEU A 208 1.88 11.21 3.05
C LEU A 208 2.38 9.82 2.66
N ILE A 209 3.69 9.60 2.72
CA ILE A 209 4.28 8.29 2.39
C ILE A 209 3.91 7.26 3.46
N GLY A 210 3.99 7.62 4.74
CA GLY A 210 3.74 6.70 5.86
C GLY A 210 2.28 6.32 6.07
N LYS A 211 1.32 7.02 5.45
CA LYS A 211 -0.10 6.65 5.56
C LYS A 211 -0.37 5.37 4.77
N THR A 212 -0.73 4.31 5.47
CA THR A 212 -1.29 3.11 4.85
C THR A 212 -2.77 3.38 4.55
N ALA A 213 -3.14 3.36 3.27
CA ALA A 213 -4.54 3.42 2.86
C ALA A 213 -4.98 2.02 2.46
N GLN A 214 -5.93 1.46 3.20
CA GLN A 214 -6.59 0.22 2.84
C GLN A 214 -7.96 0.57 2.27
N LEU A 215 -8.24 0.08 1.06
CA LEU A 215 -9.57 0.21 0.48
C LEU A 215 -10.45 -0.91 1.06
N GLU A 216 -11.48 -0.54 1.79
CA GLU A 216 -12.47 -1.46 2.31
C GLU A 216 -13.81 -1.20 1.63
N PHE A 217 -14.37 -2.24 1.04
CA PHE A 217 -15.75 -2.23 0.59
C PHE A 217 -16.62 -2.80 1.69
N LYS A 218 -17.55 -1.99 2.19
CA LYS A 218 -18.51 -2.38 3.21
C LYS A 218 -19.90 -2.17 2.66
N MET A 219 -20.79 -3.13 2.91
CA MET A 219 -22.21 -2.91 2.62
C MET A 219 -22.79 -2.00 3.68
N ALA A 220 -23.48 -0.95 3.24
CA ALA A 220 -24.26 -0.11 4.13
C ALA A 220 -25.59 -0.82 4.48
N ASP A 221 -26.02 -0.70 5.72
CA ASP A 221 -27.31 -1.22 6.16
C ASP A 221 -28.35 -0.08 6.14
N ASP A 222 -28.81 0.24 4.94
CA ASP A 222 -29.72 1.36 4.71
C ASP A 222 -31.19 1.02 5.08
N GLY A 223 -31.49 -0.27 5.24
CA GLY A 223 -32.85 -0.76 5.45
C GLY A 223 -33.22 -0.99 6.91
N SER A 224 -32.27 -0.99 7.85
CA SER A 224 -32.58 -1.31 9.24
C SER A 224 -32.85 -0.05 10.08
N GLU A 225 -33.83 -0.18 10.99
CA GLU A 225 -34.06 0.85 12.01
C GLU A 225 -32.89 1.01 12.99
N TYR A 226 -31.90 0.12 12.94
CA TYR A 226 -30.78 0.12 13.86
C TYR A 226 -29.95 1.41 13.75
N MET A 227 -29.59 1.82 12.52
CA MET A 227 -28.84 3.05 12.30
C MET A 227 -29.61 4.30 12.69
N GLN A 228 -30.92 4.33 12.50
CA GLN A 228 -31.78 5.43 12.95
C GLN A 228 -31.81 5.55 14.48
N LYS A 229 -31.96 4.43 15.17
CA LYS A 229 -31.90 4.38 16.65
C LYS A 229 -30.53 4.77 17.18
N LEU A 230 -29.46 4.28 16.52
CA LEU A 230 -28.09 4.57 16.91
C LEU A 230 -27.72 6.04 16.68
N SER A 231 -28.20 6.66 15.61
CA SER A 231 -27.96 8.08 15.33
C SER A 231 -28.69 8.98 16.33
N ALA A 232 -29.94 8.67 16.68
CA ALA A 232 -30.67 9.39 17.71
C ALA A 232 -30.00 9.26 19.08
N HIS A 233 -29.47 8.07 19.40
CA HIS A 233 -28.69 7.85 20.61
C HIS A 233 -27.37 8.65 20.62
N ALA A 234 -26.66 8.66 19.50
CA ALA A 234 -25.41 9.46 19.35
C ALA A 234 -25.67 10.95 19.51
N GLU A 235 -26.75 11.46 18.96
CA GLU A 235 -27.14 12.86 19.09
C GLU A 235 -27.48 13.24 20.54
N SER A 236 -28.18 12.37 21.24
CA SER A 236 -28.51 12.56 22.67
C SER A 236 -27.27 12.57 23.57
N LYS A 237 -26.20 11.85 23.20
CA LYS A 237 -24.96 11.74 23.97
C LYS A 237 -23.79 12.57 23.41
N LYS A 238 -24.04 13.47 22.48
CA LYS A 238 -23.03 14.30 21.81
C LYS A 238 -22.13 15.10 22.79
N SER A 239 -22.70 15.52 23.92
CA SER A 239 -21.95 16.21 24.98
C SER A 239 -20.98 15.30 25.75
N GLN A 240 -21.26 14.01 25.81
CA GLN A 240 -20.44 13.01 26.51
C GLN A 240 -19.29 12.51 25.62
N TYR A 241 -19.50 12.45 24.30
CA TYR A 241 -18.52 11.96 23.32
C TYR A 241 -18.06 13.08 22.42
N VAL A 242 -17.13 13.91 22.93
CA VAL A 242 -16.57 15.04 22.17
C VAL A 242 -15.90 14.57 20.88
N GLY A 243 -16.40 15.07 19.74
CA GLY A 243 -15.89 14.72 18.43
C GLY A 243 -16.66 13.58 17.72
N LEU A 244 -17.71 13.02 18.37
CA LEU A 244 -18.70 12.18 17.69
C LEU A 244 -19.73 13.08 16.99
N ASP A 245 -20.06 12.75 15.74
CA ASP A 245 -21.04 13.48 14.96
C ASP A 245 -21.86 12.53 14.09
N VAL A 246 -23.08 12.92 13.74
CA VAL A 246 -23.95 12.19 12.82
C VAL A 246 -23.93 12.89 11.48
N GLY A 247 -23.62 12.15 10.43
CA GLY A 247 -23.65 12.66 9.06
C GLY A 247 -24.83 12.05 8.28
N PHE A 248 -25.30 12.79 7.30
CA PHE A 248 -26.33 12.37 6.38
C PHE A 248 -25.84 12.61 4.97
N ASP A 249 -25.85 11.56 4.13
CA ASP A 249 -25.57 11.67 2.69
C ASP A 249 -26.84 11.33 1.91
N ALA A 250 -27.29 12.25 1.06
CA ALA A 250 -28.41 12.04 0.18
C ALA A 250 -27.90 11.72 -1.24
N TRP A 251 -28.30 10.59 -1.78
CA TRP A 251 -27.96 10.21 -3.15
C TRP A 251 -29.20 9.72 -3.91
N GLN A 252 -29.15 9.85 -5.22
CA GLN A 252 -30.23 9.46 -6.11
C GLN A 252 -29.73 8.40 -7.09
N GLN A 253 -30.41 7.28 -7.13
CA GLN A 253 -30.10 6.22 -8.07
C GLN A 253 -30.51 6.64 -9.48
N LYS A 254 -29.65 6.43 -10.47
CA LYS A 254 -29.83 6.91 -11.86
C LYS A 254 -31.13 6.42 -12.53
N ASP A 255 -31.66 5.27 -12.09
CA ASP A 255 -32.84 4.62 -12.69
C ASP A 255 -34.12 4.73 -11.83
N ASN A 256 -34.03 5.35 -10.66
CA ASN A 256 -35.20 5.48 -9.76
C ASN A 256 -35.26 6.89 -9.18
N SER A 257 -36.46 7.48 -9.21
CA SER A 257 -36.72 8.83 -8.70
C SER A 257 -36.69 8.93 -7.17
N GLN A 258 -36.43 7.81 -6.48
CA GLN A 258 -36.37 7.77 -5.01
C GLN A 258 -35.02 8.32 -4.53
N GLN A 259 -35.11 9.30 -3.65
CA GLN A 259 -33.95 9.83 -2.93
C GLN A 259 -33.69 8.95 -1.72
N HIS A 260 -32.48 8.41 -1.64
CA HIS A 260 -32.01 7.64 -0.48
C HIS A 260 -31.18 8.55 0.41
N THR A 261 -31.32 8.40 1.71
CA THR A 261 -30.55 9.15 2.70
C THR A 261 -29.83 8.15 3.60
N ASP A 262 -28.52 8.10 3.47
CA ASP A 262 -27.68 7.25 4.31
C ASP A 262 -27.32 8.01 5.58
N VAL A 263 -27.42 7.34 6.72
CA VAL A 263 -27.05 7.86 8.03
C VAL A 263 -25.76 7.20 8.47
N TYR A 264 -24.76 8.00 8.85
CA TYR A 264 -23.50 7.47 9.33
C TYR A 264 -22.98 8.23 10.55
N LEU A 265 -22.23 7.53 11.38
CA LEU A 265 -21.50 8.12 12.49
C LEU A 265 -20.06 8.40 12.08
N LYS A 266 -19.58 9.61 12.39
CA LYS A 266 -18.18 9.98 12.22
C LYS A 266 -17.60 10.46 13.54
N ALA A 267 -16.34 10.17 13.77
CA ALA A 267 -15.60 10.67 14.90
C ALA A 267 -14.22 11.13 14.45
N LYS A 268 -13.70 12.15 15.14
CA LYS A 268 -12.31 12.61 14.91
C LYS A 268 -11.27 11.57 15.29
N ASP A 269 -11.59 10.73 16.29
CA ASP A 269 -10.73 9.67 16.77
C ASP A 269 -11.50 8.34 16.76
N LYS A 270 -10.85 7.29 16.28
CA LYS A 270 -11.36 5.92 16.27
C LYS A 270 -11.77 5.43 17.67
N LEU A 271 -11.02 5.84 18.71
CA LEU A 271 -11.29 5.47 20.09
C LEU A 271 -12.64 5.99 20.59
N VAL A 272 -13.08 7.16 20.14
CA VAL A 272 -14.38 7.74 20.50
C VAL A 272 -15.49 6.86 19.92
N LEU A 273 -15.37 6.43 18.66
CA LEU A 273 -16.34 5.57 18.00
C LEU A 273 -16.39 4.18 18.65
N GLU A 274 -15.25 3.62 19.02
CA GLU A 274 -15.19 2.31 19.69
C GLU A 274 -15.78 2.33 21.11
N ARG A 275 -15.58 3.43 21.85
CA ARG A 275 -16.22 3.61 23.17
C ARG A 275 -17.72 3.70 23.05
N PHE A 276 -18.21 4.52 22.12
CA PHE A 276 -19.62 4.66 21.87
C PHE A 276 -20.30 3.34 21.44
N ARG A 277 -19.61 2.52 20.62
CA ARG A 277 -20.14 1.21 20.17
C ARG A 277 -20.23 0.17 21.28
N LYS A 278 -19.47 0.31 22.36
CA LYS A 278 -19.45 -0.65 23.49
C LYS A 278 -20.52 -0.40 24.53
N GLU A 279 -21.19 0.75 24.50
CA GLU A 279 -22.39 1.08 25.28
C GLU A 279 -23.67 0.65 24.55
#